data_b79308e95eddf694533b7e85c4519224
#
_entry.id   b79308e95eddf694533b7e85c4519224
#
_cell.length_a   1.000
_cell.length_b   1.000
_cell.length_c   1.000
_cell.angle_alpha   90.00
_cell.angle_beta   90.00
_cell.angle_gamma   90.00
#
_symmetry.space_group_name_H-M   'P 1'
#
loop_
_entity.id
_entity.type
_entity.pdbx_description
1 polymer ?
#
loop_
_entity_poly.entity_id
_entity_poly.type
_entity_poly.pdbx_seq_one_letter_code
_entity_poly.pdbx_strand_id
1 'polypeptide(L)'
;PVVEAHALDEGGGVAGIVGLGKAAELAVAEMEETTKKLTALRDKLIHGILESIPDSRLNGHPTDRLPGNCNISFSYIEGESLLLLLDALGIAASSGSACTSGSLDPSHVLMAIGLPHEIAHGSLRLTIDRENTEEQVDFILEKLPGLVQRLRDMSPVYPGKKA
;
A
#
# COMPACT_ATOMS: atom_id res chain seq x y z
N PRO A 1 12.63 3.72 22.08
CA PRO A 1 13.92 3.30 22.67
C PRO A 1 13.78 2.62 24.04
N VAL A 2 12.65 2.78 24.75
CA VAL A 2 12.45 2.23 26.11
C VAL A 2 11.90 0.80 26.09
N VAL A 3 11.31 0.36 25.01
CA VAL A 3 10.70 -0.99 24.88
C VAL A 3 11.77 -2.09 24.74
N GLU A 4 12.95 -1.75 24.21
CA GLU A 4 14.03 -2.71 23.96
C GLU A 4 14.75 -3.17 25.23
N ALA A 5 14.84 -2.32 26.24
CA ALA A 5 15.55 -2.63 27.48
C ALA A 5 14.79 -3.68 28.34
N HIS A 6 13.48 -3.62 28.38
CA HIS A 6 12.66 -4.57 29.15
C HIS A 6 12.61 -5.99 28.55
N ALA A 7 12.70 -6.12 27.22
CA ALA A 7 12.70 -7.43 26.57
C ALA A 7 13.98 -8.24 26.84
N LEU A 8 15.08 -7.60 27.20
CA LEU A 8 16.36 -8.26 27.51
C LEU A 8 16.42 -8.76 28.95
N ASP A 9 15.66 -8.19 29.89
CA ASP A 9 15.72 -8.52 31.31
C ASP A 9 14.88 -9.76 31.70
N GLU A 10 13.93 -10.18 30.89
CA GLU A 10 13.01 -11.27 31.26
C GLU A 10 13.27 -12.62 30.56
N GLY A 11 14.47 -12.86 30.02
CA GLY A 11 14.81 -14.12 29.34
C GLY A 11 14.08 -14.34 28.00
N GLY A 12 13.09 -13.50 27.65
CA GLY A 12 12.41 -13.48 26.35
C GLY A 12 13.25 -12.95 25.20
N GLY A 13 14.29 -12.18 25.52
CA GLY A 13 15.13 -11.52 24.54
C GLY A 13 15.97 -12.44 23.65
N VAL A 14 16.41 -13.60 24.18
CA VAL A 14 17.31 -14.52 23.44
C VAL A 14 16.64 -15.05 22.18
N ALA A 15 15.41 -15.52 22.26
CA ALA A 15 14.66 -16.04 21.10
C ALA A 15 14.44 -14.94 20.05
N GLY A 16 14.10 -13.73 20.50
CA GLY A 16 13.93 -12.56 19.61
C GLY A 16 15.23 -12.16 18.92
N ILE A 17 16.35 -12.14 19.63
CA ILE A 17 17.67 -11.81 19.08
C ILE A 17 18.10 -12.87 18.05
N VAL A 18 17.95 -14.16 18.37
CA VAL A 18 18.27 -15.26 17.44
C VAL A 18 17.35 -15.21 16.22
N GLY A 19 16.06 -14.96 16.42
CA GLY A 19 15.10 -14.80 15.34
C GLY A 19 15.42 -13.63 14.41
N LEU A 20 15.79 -12.48 14.98
CA LEU A 20 16.22 -11.31 14.20
C LEU A 20 17.50 -11.59 13.41
N GLY A 21 18.49 -12.25 14.05
CA GLY A 21 19.72 -12.65 13.39
C GLY A 21 19.47 -13.60 12.21
N LYS A 22 18.58 -14.60 12.39
CA LYS A 22 18.21 -15.51 11.30
C LYS A 22 17.43 -14.83 10.20
N ALA A 23 16.50 -13.93 10.53
CA ALA A 23 15.74 -13.14 9.56
C ALA A 23 16.66 -12.25 8.71
N ALA A 24 17.64 -11.60 9.35
CA ALA A 24 18.63 -10.79 8.65
C ALA A 24 19.52 -11.63 7.70
N GLU A 25 19.99 -12.79 8.14
CA GLU A 25 20.74 -13.74 7.31
C GLU A 25 19.95 -14.14 6.06
N LEU A 26 18.69 -14.55 6.23
CA LEU A 26 17.80 -14.95 5.13
C LEU A 26 17.51 -13.78 4.19
N ALA A 27 17.22 -12.59 4.74
CA ALA A 27 16.96 -11.40 3.96
C ALA A 27 18.14 -11.03 3.05
N VAL A 28 19.37 -11.14 3.56
CA VAL A 28 20.59 -10.89 2.75
C VAL A 28 20.77 -11.97 1.68
N ALA A 29 20.61 -13.24 2.05
CA ALA A 29 20.82 -14.35 1.12
C ALA A 29 19.82 -14.34 -0.04
N GLU A 30 18.57 -13.93 0.20
CA GLU A 30 17.49 -13.94 -0.78
C GLU A 30 17.26 -12.57 -1.46
N MET A 31 18.00 -11.53 -1.06
CA MET A 31 17.73 -10.14 -1.42
C MET A 31 17.65 -9.90 -2.93
N GLU A 32 18.60 -10.43 -3.70
CA GLU A 32 18.69 -10.18 -5.14
C GLU A 32 17.49 -10.77 -5.88
N GLU A 33 17.18 -12.04 -5.62
CA GLU A 33 16.08 -12.75 -6.27
C GLU A 33 14.74 -12.15 -5.87
N THR A 34 14.54 -11.91 -4.57
CA THR A 34 13.33 -11.28 -4.02
C THR A 34 13.13 -9.89 -4.61
N THR A 35 14.16 -9.05 -4.65
CA THR A 35 14.07 -7.70 -5.23
C THR A 35 13.65 -7.74 -6.69
N LYS A 36 14.20 -8.66 -7.48
CA LYS A 36 13.85 -8.81 -8.90
C LYS A 36 12.38 -9.21 -9.07
N LYS A 37 11.92 -10.21 -8.31
CA LYS A 37 10.51 -10.66 -8.34
C LYS A 37 9.56 -9.54 -7.93
N LEU A 38 9.81 -8.90 -6.77
CA LEU A 38 8.95 -7.87 -6.24
C LEU A 38 8.88 -6.64 -7.15
N THR A 39 10.00 -6.26 -7.75
CA THR A 39 10.04 -5.14 -8.70
C THR A 39 9.14 -5.43 -9.91
N ALA A 40 9.21 -6.64 -10.48
CA ALA A 40 8.38 -7.02 -11.61
C ALA A 40 6.88 -7.00 -11.26
N LEU A 41 6.48 -7.58 -10.12
CA LEU A 41 5.09 -7.58 -9.67
C LEU A 41 4.58 -6.17 -9.37
N ARG A 42 5.40 -5.35 -8.70
CA ARG A 42 5.10 -3.95 -8.40
C ARG A 42 4.89 -3.14 -9.67
N ASP A 43 5.79 -3.25 -10.63
CA ASP A 43 5.72 -2.49 -11.87
C ASP A 43 4.49 -2.89 -12.69
N LYS A 44 4.18 -4.19 -12.77
CA LYS A 44 2.94 -4.68 -13.37
C LYS A 44 1.71 -4.07 -12.69
N LEU A 45 1.68 -4.07 -11.35
CA LEU A 45 0.58 -3.50 -10.58
C LEU A 45 0.43 -2.00 -10.81
N ILE A 46 1.52 -1.24 -10.76
CA ILE A 46 1.52 0.21 -10.96
C ILE A 46 1.02 0.56 -12.37
N HIS A 47 1.60 -0.05 -13.41
CA HIS A 47 1.22 0.22 -14.80
C HIS A 47 -0.25 -0.14 -15.04
N GLY A 48 -0.68 -1.33 -14.61
CA GLY A 48 -2.06 -1.77 -14.80
C GLY A 48 -3.09 -0.85 -14.10
N ILE A 49 -2.78 -0.34 -12.91
CA ILE A 49 -3.65 0.62 -12.22
C ILE A 49 -3.70 1.95 -12.97
N LEU A 50 -2.54 2.52 -13.33
CA LEU A 50 -2.48 3.82 -13.98
C LEU A 50 -3.12 3.81 -15.38
N GLU A 51 -3.05 2.69 -16.11
CA GLU A 51 -3.67 2.53 -17.42
C GLU A 51 -5.19 2.31 -17.34
N SER A 52 -5.65 1.56 -16.32
CA SER A 52 -7.07 1.16 -16.22
C SER A 52 -7.94 2.14 -15.43
N ILE A 53 -7.34 2.98 -14.57
CA ILE A 53 -8.09 3.88 -13.69
C ILE A 53 -7.69 5.33 -13.96
N PRO A 54 -8.50 6.10 -14.71
CA PRO A 54 -8.26 7.53 -14.91
C PRO A 54 -8.21 8.30 -13.58
N ASP A 55 -7.58 9.47 -13.56
CA ASP A 55 -7.43 10.30 -12.36
C ASP A 55 -6.81 9.56 -11.18
N SER A 56 -5.89 8.63 -11.49
CA SER A 56 -5.01 7.97 -10.53
C SER A 56 -3.59 8.52 -10.65
N ARG A 57 -2.85 8.52 -9.54
CA ARG A 57 -1.49 9.06 -9.46
C ARG A 57 -0.60 8.18 -8.62
N LEU A 58 0.56 7.81 -9.15
CA LEU A 58 1.62 7.16 -8.36
C LEU A 58 2.27 8.17 -7.42
N ASN A 59 2.37 7.82 -6.14
CA ASN A 59 3.03 8.61 -5.11
C ASN A 59 4.50 8.20 -4.97
N GLY A 60 5.38 9.18 -4.85
CA GLY A 60 6.83 8.99 -4.77
C GLY A 60 7.50 8.81 -6.14
N HIS A 61 8.79 8.50 -6.14
CA HIS A 61 9.59 8.35 -7.37
C HIS A 61 9.15 7.10 -8.17
N PRO A 62 9.06 7.16 -9.50
CA PRO A 62 8.53 6.05 -10.29
C PRO A 62 9.40 4.79 -10.26
N THR A 63 10.72 4.93 -10.17
CA THR A 63 11.67 3.81 -10.21
C THR A 63 12.54 3.69 -8.97
N ASP A 64 12.97 4.81 -8.39
CA ASP A 64 13.81 4.85 -7.17
C ASP A 64 12.92 4.74 -5.93
N ARG A 65 12.50 3.50 -5.65
CA ARG A 65 11.56 3.13 -4.60
C ARG A 65 11.78 1.71 -4.09
N LEU A 66 11.27 1.39 -2.91
CA LEU A 66 11.32 0.03 -2.38
C LEU A 66 10.64 -0.97 -3.33
N PRO A 67 11.22 -2.16 -3.54
CA PRO A 67 10.77 -3.13 -4.52
C PRO A 67 9.30 -3.52 -4.39
N GLY A 68 8.80 -3.72 -3.17
CA GLY A 68 7.43 -4.15 -2.91
C GLY A 68 6.45 -3.03 -2.62
N ASN A 69 6.80 -1.74 -2.80
CA ASN A 69 5.91 -0.63 -2.43
C ASN A 69 5.17 -0.05 -3.65
N CYS A 70 3.85 -0.15 -3.62
CA CYS A 70 2.94 0.52 -4.54
C CYS A 70 2.02 1.44 -3.73
N ASN A 71 2.17 2.77 -3.90
CA ASN A 71 1.31 3.75 -3.26
C ASN A 71 0.70 4.65 -4.33
N ILE A 72 -0.62 4.62 -4.45
CA ILE A 72 -1.36 5.33 -5.49
C ILE A 72 -2.50 6.11 -4.84
N SER A 73 -2.72 7.34 -5.29
CA SER A 73 -3.88 8.13 -4.94
C SER A 73 -4.90 8.13 -6.07
N PHE A 74 -6.16 8.01 -5.72
CA PHE A 74 -7.32 8.08 -6.63
C PHE A 74 -8.12 9.32 -6.31
N SER A 75 -8.36 10.18 -7.31
CA SER A 75 -9.18 11.37 -7.12
C SER A 75 -10.65 11.00 -6.90
N TYR A 76 -11.36 11.81 -6.10
CA TYR A 76 -12.81 11.76 -5.86
C TYR A 76 -13.30 10.58 -5.02
N ILE A 77 -12.41 9.90 -4.29
CA ILE A 77 -12.78 8.82 -3.37
C ILE A 77 -12.08 8.99 -2.02
N GLU A 78 -12.54 8.26 -1.02
CA GLU A 78 -11.90 8.10 0.26
C GLU A 78 -11.22 6.74 0.36
N GLY A 79 -9.95 6.73 0.78
CA GLY A 79 -9.14 5.52 0.88
C GLY A 79 -9.72 4.49 1.85
N GLU A 80 -10.31 4.92 2.97
CA GLU A 80 -10.94 4.02 3.96
C GLU A 80 -12.12 3.25 3.36
N SER A 81 -12.98 3.93 2.59
CA SER A 81 -14.07 3.27 1.89
C SER A 81 -13.57 2.22 0.90
N LEU A 82 -12.45 2.51 0.22
CA LEU A 82 -11.82 1.56 -0.68
C LEU A 82 -11.25 0.35 0.07
N LEU A 83 -10.65 0.56 1.25
CA LEU A 83 -10.14 -0.54 2.10
C LEU A 83 -11.23 -1.53 2.49
N LEU A 84 -12.41 -1.03 2.90
CA LEU A 84 -13.55 -1.88 3.27
C LEU A 84 -14.01 -2.74 2.08
N LEU A 85 -14.03 -2.18 0.87
CA LEU A 85 -14.41 -2.93 -0.33
C LEU A 85 -13.34 -3.97 -0.72
N LEU A 86 -12.06 -3.66 -0.53
CA LEU A 86 -10.95 -4.59 -0.76
C LEU A 86 -10.95 -5.73 0.25
N ASP A 87 -11.17 -5.42 1.53
CA ASP A 87 -11.25 -6.41 2.61
C ASP A 87 -12.38 -7.43 2.36
N ALA A 88 -13.52 -6.98 1.87
CA ALA A 88 -14.63 -7.87 1.49
C ALA A 88 -14.27 -8.85 0.35
N LEU A 89 -13.21 -8.58 -0.41
CA LEU A 89 -12.64 -9.46 -1.43
C LEU A 89 -11.42 -10.25 -0.95
N GLY A 90 -11.07 -10.14 0.33
CA GLY A 90 -9.88 -10.78 0.90
C GLY A 90 -8.55 -10.11 0.53
N ILE A 91 -8.58 -8.84 0.11
CA ILE A 91 -7.40 -8.06 -0.26
C ILE A 91 -7.03 -7.13 0.90
N ALA A 92 -5.92 -7.43 1.58
CA ALA A 92 -5.35 -6.57 2.61
C ALA A 92 -4.57 -5.40 2.00
N ALA A 93 -4.88 -4.18 2.43
CA ALA A 93 -4.22 -2.96 1.98
C ALA A 93 -4.20 -1.91 3.11
N SER A 94 -3.57 -0.78 2.88
CA SER A 94 -3.58 0.35 3.82
C SER A 94 -3.92 1.65 3.11
N SER A 95 -4.62 2.54 3.81
CA SER A 95 -4.73 3.95 3.43
C SER A 95 -3.83 4.79 4.35
N GLY A 96 -3.36 5.92 3.88
CA GLY A 96 -2.71 6.98 4.64
C GLY A 96 -1.89 6.56 5.86
N SER A 97 -2.24 7.08 7.02
CA SER A 97 -1.60 6.81 8.31
C SER A 97 -2.34 5.70 9.05
N ALA A 98 -1.88 4.46 8.95
CA ALA A 98 -2.46 3.30 9.63
C ALA A 98 -2.45 3.43 11.17
N CYS A 99 -1.59 4.27 11.75
CA CYS A 99 -1.44 4.45 13.21
C CYS A 99 -2.30 5.56 13.80
N THR A 100 -2.95 6.38 12.99
CA THR A 100 -3.87 7.44 13.43
C THR A 100 -5.32 7.07 13.16
N SER A 101 -5.72 5.85 13.51
CA SER A 101 -7.06 5.29 13.32
C SER A 101 -8.16 5.99 14.12
N GLY A 102 -8.18 7.29 14.13
CA GLY A 102 -9.14 8.19 14.77
C GLY A 102 -9.04 9.61 14.23
N SER A 103 -8.04 9.89 13.39
CA SER A 103 -7.90 11.17 12.71
C SER A 103 -8.30 11.01 11.24
N LEU A 104 -9.24 11.84 10.82
CA LEU A 104 -9.63 11.99 9.40
C LEU A 104 -8.53 12.68 8.58
N ASP A 105 -7.35 12.92 9.16
CA ASP A 105 -6.27 13.63 8.48
C ASP A 105 -5.53 12.72 7.50
N PRO A 106 -5.22 13.20 6.29
CA PRO A 106 -4.44 12.46 5.32
C PRO A 106 -3.00 12.26 5.81
N SER A 107 -2.31 11.31 5.20
CA SER A 107 -0.91 11.01 5.52
C SER A 107 -0.04 12.27 5.47
N HIS A 108 0.61 12.60 6.59
CA HIS A 108 1.58 13.71 6.65
C HIS A 108 2.75 13.51 5.67
N VAL A 109 3.11 12.27 5.32
CA VAL A 109 4.12 11.96 4.31
C VAL A 109 3.64 12.40 2.93
N LEU A 110 2.39 12.08 2.56
CA LEU A 110 1.83 12.48 1.27
C LEU A 110 1.70 14.00 1.17
N MET A 111 1.30 14.67 2.26
CA MET A 111 1.27 16.13 2.33
C MET A 111 2.67 16.73 2.17
N ALA A 112 3.69 16.15 2.81
CA ALA A 112 5.08 16.63 2.74
C ALA A 112 5.68 16.49 1.33
N ILE A 113 5.26 15.50 0.55
CA ILE A 113 5.67 15.37 -0.87
C ILE A 113 4.79 16.18 -1.82
N GLY A 114 3.95 17.07 -1.30
CA GLY A 114 3.21 18.07 -2.04
C GLY A 114 1.85 17.63 -2.59
N LEU A 115 1.25 16.55 -2.07
CA LEU A 115 -0.12 16.21 -2.46
C LEU A 115 -1.12 17.14 -1.77
N PRO A 116 -2.12 17.67 -2.50
CA PRO A 116 -3.27 18.33 -1.89
C PRO A 116 -4.01 17.37 -0.96
N HIS A 117 -4.61 17.92 0.10
CA HIS A 117 -5.36 17.17 1.12
C HIS A 117 -6.40 16.20 0.49
N GLU A 118 -7.19 16.70 -0.46
CA GLU A 118 -8.24 15.95 -1.16
C GLU A 118 -7.69 14.74 -1.93
N ILE A 119 -6.51 14.87 -2.54
CA ILE A 119 -5.87 13.78 -3.29
C ILE A 119 -5.21 12.79 -2.32
N ALA A 120 -4.63 13.29 -1.23
CA ALA A 120 -3.99 12.44 -0.23
C ALA A 120 -4.99 11.53 0.51
N HIS A 121 -6.24 11.97 0.69
CA HIS A 121 -7.33 11.17 1.26
C HIS A 121 -7.68 9.92 0.43
N GLY A 122 -7.60 10.00 -0.89
CA GLY A 122 -7.85 8.87 -1.80
C GLY A 122 -6.66 7.93 -1.97
N SER A 123 -5.70 7.92 -1.04
CA SER A 123 -4.50 7.10 -1.17
C SER A 123 -4.72 5.64 -0.77
N LEU A 124 -4.09 4.75 -1.52
CA LEU A 124 -4.02 3.31 -1.25
C LEU A 124 -2.56 2.87 -1.29
N ARG A 125 -2.11 2.17 -0.25
CA ARG A 125 -0.81 1.51 -0.22
C ARG A 125 -1.00 0.00 -0.30
N LEU A 126 -0.47 -0.58 -1.36
CA LEU A 126 -0.36 -2.01 -1.59
C LEU A 126 1.10 -2.40 -1.38
N THR A 127 1.36 -3.30 -0.45
CA THR A 127 2.70 -3.81 -0.17
C THR A 127 2.76 -5.25 -0.62
N ILE A 128 3.71 -5.53 -1.51
CA ILE A 128 3.93 -6.86 -2.09
C ILE A 128 5.11 -7.51 -1.38
N ASP A 129 4.96 -8.77 -1.00
CA ASP A 129 6.00 -9.60 -0.41
C ASP A 129 6.32 -10.83 -1.29
N ARG A 130 7.37 -11.55 -0.94
CA ARG A 130 7.86 -12.74 -1.66
C ARG A 130 6.80 -13.84 -1.84
N GLU A 131 5.83 -13.91 -0.94
CA GLU A 131 4.73 -14.88 -1.00
C GLU A 131 3.66 -14.50 -2.04
N ASN A 132 3.65 -13.24 -2.50
CA ASN A 132 2.67 -12.83 -3.50
C ASN A 132 2.98 -13.40 -4.88
N THR A 133 1.91 -13.64 -5.63
CA THR A 133 1.97 -14.23 -6.98
C THR A 133 1.46 -13.26 -8.04
N GLU A 134 1.75 -13.58 -9.30
CA GLU A 134 1.28 -12.80 -10.44
C GLU A 134 -0.25 -12.85 -10.57
N GLU A 135 -0.86 -14.00 -10.28
CA GLU A 135 -2.32 -14.19 -10.30
C GLU A 135 -3.03 -13.30 -9.26
N GLN A 136 -2.39 -13.07 -8.10
CA GLN A 136 -2.92 -12.15 -7.09
C GLN A 136 -2.86 -10.70 -7.57
N VAL A 137 -1.80 -10.31 -8.27
CA VAL A 137 -1.70 -8.99 -8.91
C VAL A 137 -2.77 -8.84 -10.00
N ASP A 138 -2.97 -9.85 -10.84
CA ASP A 138 -4.00 -9.85 -11.88
C ASP A 138 -5.40 -9.75 -11.29
N PHE A 139 -5.66 -10.44 -10.17
CA PHE A 139 -6.93 -10.33 -9.45
C PHE A 139 -7.19 -8.91 -8.95
N ILE A 140 -6.17 -8.23 -8.40
CA ILE A 140 -6.31 -6.83 -7.97
C ILE A 140 -6.61 -5.94 -9.20
N LEU A 141 -5.88 -6.12 -10.29
CA LEU A 141 -6.07 -5.33 -11.52
C LEU A 141 -7.46 -5.54 -12.15
N GLU A 142 -8.03 -6.74 -12.02
CA GLU A 142 -9.40 -7.03 -12.45
C GLU A 142 -10.45 -6.32 -11.59
N LYS A 143 -10.28 -6.33 -10.26
CA LYS A 143 -11.33 -5.88 -9.32
C LYS A 143 -11.27 -4.39 -9.03
N LEU A 144 -10.06 -3.83 -8.87
CA LEU A 144 -9.86 -2.46 -8.38
C LEU A 144 -10.55 -1.37 -9.21
N PRO A 145 -10.55 -1.42 -10.57
CA PRO A 145 -11.23 -0.39 -11.36
C PRO A 145 -12.72 -0.27 -11.06
N GLY A 146 -13.40 -1.40 -10.90
CA GLY A 146 -14.83 -1.43 -10.57
C GLY A 146 -15.12 -0.88 -9.17
N LEU A 147 -14.24 -1.14 -8.20
CA LEU A 147 -14.39 -0.60 -6.85
C LEU A 147 -14.20 0.91 -6.81
N VAL A 148 -13.17 1.42 -7.48
CA VAL A 148 -12.91 2.87 -7.58
C VAL A 148 -14.06 3.56 -8.30
N GLN A 149 -14.57 3.01 -9.40
CA GLN A 149 -15.70 3.60 -10.13
C GLN A 149 -16.96 3.63 -9.26
N ARG A 150 -17.25 2.55 -8.54
CA ARG A 150 -18.39 2.51 -7.60
C ARG A 150 -18.33 3.63 -6.55
N LEU A 151 -17.15 3.89 -5.98
CA LEU A 151 -16.97 4.97 -5.01
C LEU A 151 -17.11 6.34 -5.66
N ARG A 152 -16.60 6.54 -6.87
CA ARG A 152 -16.77 7.78 -7.64
C ARG A 152 -18.24 8.07 -7.96
N ASP A 153 -19.01 7.05 -8.32
CA ASP A 153 -20.45 7.19 -8.61
C ASP A 153 -21.25 7.66 -7.37
N MET A 154 -20.76 7.32 -6.17
CA MET A 154 -21.32 7.77 -4.89
C MET A 154 -20.80 9.15 -4.48
N SER A 155 -19.66 9.59 -5.00
CA SER A 155 -19.02 10.85 -4.62
C SER A 155 -19.80 12.06 -5.14
N PRO A 156 -20.11 13.06 -4.29
CA PRO A 156 -20.79 14.28 -4.73
C PRO A 156 -19.93 15.19 -5.59
N VAL A 157 -18.60 15.01 -5.53
CA VAL A 157 -17.61 15.87 -6.22
C VAL A 157 -17.04 15.25 -7.49
N TYR A 158 -17.51 14.06 -7.89
CA TYR A 158 -17.03 13.40 -9.11
C TYR A 158 -17.70 14.00 -10.36
N PRO A 159 -16.92 14.61 -11.29
CA PRO A 159 -17.49 15.31 -12.46
C PRO A 159 -18.08 14.37 -13.51
N GLY A 160 -17.74 13.07 -13.51
CA GLY A 160 -18.24 12.07 -14.43
C GLY A 160 -19.57 11.42 -14.05
N LYS A 161 -20.29 11.97 -13.05
CA LYS A 161 -21.57 11.43 -12.60
C LYS A 161 -22.61 11.55 -13.73
N LYS A 162 -23.01 10.40 -14.28
CA LYS A 162 -24.15 10.37 -15.20
C LYS A 162 -25.40 10.76 -14.41
N ALA A 163 -26.08 11.84 -14.86
CA ALA A 163 -27.35 12.28 -14.31
C ALA A 163 -28.42 11.21 -14.49
#